data_083d2e3df1de53f3f5b0886c295ba91f
#
_entry.id   083d2e3df1de53f3f5b0886c295ba91f
#
_cell.length_a   1.000
_cell.length_b   1.000
_cell.length_c   1.000
_cell.angle_alpha   90.00
_cell.angle_beta   90.00
_cell.angle_gamma   90.00
#
_symmetry.space_group_name_H-M   'P 1'
#
loop_
_entity.id
_entity.type
_entity.pdbx_description
1 polymer ?
#
loop_
_entity_poly.entity_id
_entity_poly.type
_entity_poly.pdbx_seq_one_letter_code
_entity_poly.pdbx_strand_id
1 'polypeptide(L)'
;VGYYRRKKLKDIAKVTRTFYRNWDDGLYRTYLSRFSLDENKTPDQLSEGMKVKFNLALALSHRAELLILDEPTSGLDPVSRDELLEIFNDLCAEGGAILFSTHITEDLDKCADNIAYIRSGRLAAFASREGFEDSYRLVALTGDESVAQLAHSLGISRGKKENTMLIRREDESLFAPEQVSVPDLGTVMVHLEKEDVK
;
A
#
# COMPACT_ATOMS: atom_id res chain seq x y z
N VAL A 1 16.09 1.41 -11.67
CA VAL A 1 16.69 2.17 -12.80
C VAL A 1 18.04 2.82 -12.41
N GLY A 2 18.64 2.37 -11.29
CA GLY A 2 19.89 2.97 -10.77
C GLY A 2 21.11 2.90 -11.68
N TYR A 3 21.17 1.96 -12.63
CA TYR A 3 22.35 1.73 -13.47
C TYR A 3 22.47 2.65 -14.70
N TYR A 4 21.39 3.33 -15.14
CA TYR A 4 21.36 4.08 -16.40
C TYR A 4 21.01 5.57 -16.23
N ARG A 5 21.38 6.19 -15.11
CA ARG A 5 21.01 7.58 -14.74
C ARG A 5 21.24 8.62 -15.86
N ARG A 6 22.29 8.44 -16.67
CA ARG A 6 22.71 9.39 -17.72
C ARG A 6 22.28 8.97 -19.13
N LYS A 7 21.58 7.85 -19.29
CA LYS A 7 21.03 7.42 -20.59
C LYS A 7 19.63 8.00 -20.78
N LYS A 8 19.28 8.31 -22.02
CA LYS A 8 17.92 8.76 -22.32
C LYS A 8 16.92 7.63 -22.10
N LEU A 9 15.67 7.96 -21.76
CA LEU A 9 14.62 6.97 -21.50
C LEU A 9 14.44 6.04 -22.73
N LYS A 10 14.47 6.58 -23.97
CA LYS A 10 14.42 5.78 -25.19
C LYS A 10 15.55 4.76 -25.32
N ASP A 11 16.76 5.08 -24.85
CA ASP A 11 17.90 4.17 -24.90
C ASP A 11 17.74 3.05 -23.86
N ILE A 12 17.18 3.37 -22.68
CA ILE A 12 16.83 2.40 -21.65
C ILE A 12 15.76 1.46 -22.18
N ALA A 13 14.67 1.99 -22.76
CA ALA A 13 13.59 1.20 -23.34
C ALA A 13 14.12 0.28 -24.47
N LYS A 14 15.02 0.79 -25.33
CA LYS A 14 15.66 -0.01 -26.39
C LYS A 14 16.42 -1.20 -25.82
N VAL A 15 17.10 -1.06 -24.70
CA VAL A 15 17.79 -2.18 -24.05
C VAL A 15 16.79 -3.11 -23.38
N THR A 16 15.82 -2.57 -22.64
CA THR A 16 14.79 -3.35 -21.93
C THR A 16 14.02 -4.26 -22.88
N ARG A 17 13.58 -3.74 -24.02
CA ARG A 17 12.81 -4.51 -25.02
C ARG A 17 13.54 -5.76 -25.53
N THR A 18 14.89 -5.81 -25.49
CA THR A 18 15.63 -6.99 -25.95
C THR A 18 15.45 -8.21 -25.04
N PHE A 19 14.99 -8.01 -23.81
CA PHE A 19 14.75 -9.08 -22.83
C PHE A 19 13.32 -9.62 -22.86
N TYR A 20 12.38 -8.92 -23.55
CA TYR A 20 10.97 -9.28 -23.53
C TYR A 20 10.44 -9.58 -24.92
N ARG A 21 10.03 -10.84 -25.15
CA ARG A 21 9.50 -11.30 -26.46
C ARG A 21 8.19 -10.63 -26.85
N ASN A 22 7.36 -10.29 -25.85
CA ASN A 22 6.03 -9.70 -26.04
C ASN A 22 6.05 -8.16 -25.98
N TRP A 23 7.23 -7.53 -26.17
CA TRP A 23 7.32 -6.08 -26.16
C TRP A 23 6.50 -5.47 -27.32
N ASP A 24 5.72 -4.44 -26.96
CA ASP A 24 4.85 -3.70 -27.88
C ASP A 24 5.25 -2.22 -27.90
N ASP A 25 5.86 -1.77 -29.00
CA ASP A 25 6.29 -0.37 -29.16
C ASP A 25 5.08 0.60 -29.23
N GLY A 26 3.89 0.12 -29.62
CA GLY A 26 2.66 0.89 -29.62
C GLY A 26 2.21 1.18 -28.18
N LEU A 27 2.16 0.15 -27.33
CA LEU A 27 1.86 0.30 -25.91
C LEU A 27 2.88 1.20 -25.20
N TYR A 28 4.17 1.03 -25.48
CA TYR A 28 5.21 1.89 -24.91
C TYR A 28 4.93 3.37 -25.19
N ARG A 29 4.65 3.73 -26.44
CA ARG A 29 4.30 5.13 -26.81
C ARG A 29 3.02 5.60 -26.14
N THR A 30 2.01 4.73 -26.04
CA THR A 30 0.75 5.04 -25.35
C THR A 30 1.00 5.39 -23.88
N TYR A 31 1.79 4.57 -23.16
CA TYR A 31 2.11 4.84 -21.77
C TYR A 31 3.02 6.06 -21.57
N LEU A 32 3.97 6.31 -22.46
CA LEU A 32 4.73 7.58 -22.42
C LEU A 32 3.83 8.79 -22.53
N SER A 33 2.85 8.76 -23.45
CA SER A 33 1.86 9.83 -23.60
C SER A 33 0.96 9.96 -22.38
N ARG A 34 0.39 8.84 -21.89
CA ARG A 34 -0.49 8.79 -20.72
C ARG A 34 0.20 9.36 -19.47
N PHE A 35 1.49 9.07 -19.29
CA PHE A 35 2.27 9.50 -18.13
C PHE A 35 3.02 10.81 -18.36
N SER A 36 2.81 11.48 -19.50
CA SER A 36 3.46 12.75 -19.85
C SER A 36 5.00 12.67 -19.79
N LEU A 37 5.58 11.57 -20.27
CA LEU A 37 7.02 11.30 -20.24
C LEU A 37 7.68 11.68 -21.57
N ASP A 38 8.73 12.51 -21.50
CA ASP A 38 9.61 12.79 -22.66
C ASP A 38 10.76 11.79 -22.70
N GLU A 39 10.75 10.90 -23.70
CA GLU A 39 11.76 9.85 -23.87
C GLU A 39 13.19 10.37 -24.15
N ASN A 40 13.36 11.66 -24.45
CA ASN A 40 14.67 12.28 -24.64
C ASN A 40 15.31 12.73 -23.32
N LYS A 41 14.56 12.79 -22.23
CA LYS A 41 15.09 13.03 -20.89
C LYS A 41 15.87 11.84 -20.35
N THR A 42 16.68 12.10 -19.34
CA THR A 42 17.38 11.08 -18.55
C THR A 42 16.66 10.88 -17.20
N PRO A 43 16.83 9.73 -16.51
CA PRO A 43 16.26 9.52 -15.18
C PRO A 43 16.61 10.62 -14.16
N ASP A 44 17.81 11.21 -14.25
CA ASP A 44 18.22 12.32 -13.35
C ASP A 44 17.41 13.62 -13.57
N GLN A 45 16.72 13.75 -14.70
CA GLN A 45 15.83 14.87 -15.04
C GLN A 45 14.37 14.62 -14.69
N LEU A 46 14.04 13.46 -14.09
CA LEU A 46 12.68 13.08 -13.70
C LEU A 46 12.48 13.29 -12.20
N SER A 47 11.26 13.69 -11.81
CA SER A 47 10.81 13.56 -10.43
C SER A 47 10.72 12.08 -10.02
N GLU A 48 10.64 11.78 -8.73
CA GLU A 48 10.48 10.39 -8.27
C GLU A 48 9.19 9.76 -8.82
N GLY A 49 8.06 10.48 -8.83
CA GLY A 49 6.83 10.02 -9.44
C GLY A 49 6.96 9.71 -10.93
N MET A 50 7.68 10.56 -11.69
CA MET A 50 7.96 10.30 -13.10
C MET A 50 8.84 9.07 -13.31
N LYS A 51 9.78 8.79 -12.41
CA LYS A 51 10.60 7.56 -12.46
C LYS A 51 9.75 6.31 -12.24
N VAL A 52 8.82 6.34 -11.28
CA VAL A 52 7.87 5.24 -11.07
C VAL A 52 6.99 5.05 -12.31
N LYS A 53 6.40 6.12 -12.85
CA LYS A 53 5.62 6.09 -14.09
C LYS A 53 6.41 5.52 -15.28
N PHE A 54 7.70 5.86 -15.40
CA PHE A 54 8.55 5.29 -16.44
C PHE A 54 8.78 3.77 -16.26
N ASN A 55 9.01 3.32 -15.03
CA ASN A 55 9.13 1.89 -14.72
C ASN A 55 7.85 1.13 -15.06
N LEU A 56 6.68 1.71 -14.75
CA LEU A 56 5.38 1.16 -15.14
C LEU A 56 5.24 1.11 -16.67
N ALA A 57 5.61 2.17 -17.38
CA ALA A 57 5.57 2.19 -18.84
C ALA A 57 6.40 1.04 -19.46
N LEU A 58 7.60 0.77 -18.90
CA LEU A 58 8.43 -0.35 -19.34
C LEU A 58 7.76 -1.71 -19.05
N ALA A 59 7.24 -1.91 -17.84
CA ALA A 59 6.61 -3.15 -17.43
C ALA A 59 5.35 -3.45 -18.25
N LEU A 60 4.49 -2.46 -18.43
CA LEU A 60 3.24 -2.60 -19.19
C LEU A 60 3.47 -2.79 -20.68
N SER A 61 4.58 -2.28 -21.23
CA SER A 61 4.92 -2.43 -22.66
C SER A 61 5.23 -3.86 -23.07
N HIS A 62 5.50 -4.77 -22.16
CA HIS A 62 5.63 -6.19 -22.45
C HIS A 62 4.40 -7.02 -22.00
N ARG A 63 3.26 -6.33 -21.75
CA ARG A 63 1.98 -6.94 -21.38
C ARG A 63 2.05 -7.72 -20.08
N ALA A 64 2.65 -7.13 -19.04
CA ALA A 64 2.66 -7.69 -17.69
C ALA A 64 1.22 -7.81 -17.16
N GLU A 65 0.81 -9.01 -16.78
CA GLU A 65 -0.49 -9.30 -16.19
C GLU A 65 -0.48 -9.06 -14.66
N LEU A 66 0.71 -9.15 -14.06
CA LEU A 66 0.94 -8.90 -12.63
C LEU A 66 2.11 -7.93 -12.45
N LEU A 67 1.89 -6.87 -11.72
CA LEU A 67 2.93 -5.96 -11.23
C LEU A 67 3.24 -6.26 -9.76
N ILE A 68 4.53 -6.39 -9.42
CA ILE A 68 5.00 -6.51 -8.04
C ILE A 68 5.84 -5.28 -7.74
N LEU A 69 5.40 -4.47 -6.80
CA LEU A 69 5.97 -3.16 -6.50
C LEU A 69 6.33 -3.07 -5.01
N ASP A 70 7.53 -2.63 -4.72
CA ASP A 70 7.99 -2.40 -3.36
C ASP A 70 7.96 -0.91 -3.05
N GLU A 71 7.14 -0.51 -2.08
CA GLU A 71 6.95 0.87 -1.61
C GLU A 71 6.80 1.90 -2.75
N PRO A 72 5.91 1.69 -3.75
CA PRO A 72 5.87 2.49 -4.98
C PRO A 72 5.51 3.96 -4.77
N THR A 73 4.84 4.29 -3.66
CA THR A 73 4.37 5.64 -3.30
C THR A 73 5.30 6.36 -2.34
N SER A 74 6.28 5.64 -1.78
CA SER A 74 7.23 6.19 -0.81
C SER A 74 8.04 7.34 -1.41
N GLY A 75 8.11 8.46 -0.67
CA GLY A 75 8.86 9.65 -1.09
C GLY A 75 8.21 10.47 -2.21
N LEU A 76 6.99 10.15 -2.63
CA LEU A 76 6.21 10.97 -3.54
C LEU A 76 5.53 12.13 -2.79
N ASP A 77 5.41 13.28 -3.46
CA ASP A 77 4.50 14.32 -3.00
C ASP A 77 3.03 13.87 -3.08
N PRO A 78 2.11 14.50 -2.33
CA PRO A 78 0.71 14.05 -2.27
C PRO A 78 0.00 13.97 -3.63
N VAL A 79 0.31 14.88 -4.56
CA VAL A 79 -0.33 14.91 -5.89
C VAL A 79 0.17 13.75 -6.75
N SER A 80 1.50 13.57 -6.82
CA SER A 80 2.10 12.45 -7.56
C SER A 80 1.69 11.09 -7.02
N ARG A 81 1.49 11.00 -5.68
CA ARG A 81 1.01 9.80 -5.02
C ARG A 81 -0.43 9.48 -5.42
N ASP A 82 -1.31 10.46 -5.37
CA ASP A 82 -2.72 10.31 -5.75
C ASP A 82 -2.86 9.88 -7.21
N GLU A 83 -2.17 10.56 -8.12
CA GLU A 83 -2.11 10.19 -9.54
C GLU A 83 -1.61 8.75 -9.78
N LEU A 84 -0.65 8.26 -8.96
CA LEU A 84 -0.16 6.90 -9.09
C LEU A 84 -1.18 5.86 -8.65
N LEU A 85 -1.93 6.13 -7.57
CA LEU A 85 -2.99 5.25 -7.07
C LEU A 85 -4.18 5.20 -8.06
N GLU A 86 -4.51 6.32 -8.71
CA GLU A 86 -5.49 6.34 -9.81
C GLU A 86 -5.03 5.44 -10.98
N ILE A 87 -3.74 5.51 -11.36
CA ILE A 87 -3.19 4.64 -12.38
C ILE A 87 -3.31 3.16 -11.98
N PHE A 88 -3.12 2.82 -10.70
CA PHE A 88 -3.27 1.45 -10.22
C PHE A 88 -4.71 0.97 -10.35
N ASN A 89 -5.68 1.80 -9.94
CA ASN A 89 -7.11 1.49 -10.10
C ASN A 89 -7.48 1.28 -11.56
N ASP A 90 -7.02 2.15 -12.47
CA ASP A 90 -7.27 2.01 -13.90
C ASP A 90 -6.69 0.70 -14.46
N LEU A 91 -5.45 0.35 -14.09
CA LEU A 91 -4.81 -0.88 -14.55
C LEU A 91 -5.54 -2.13 -14.05
N CYS A 92 -6.02 -2.12 -12.79
CA CYS A 92 -6.84 -3.21 -12.26
C CYS A 92 -8.19 -3.30 -12.98
N ALA A 93 -8.84 -2.17 -13.27
CA ALA A 93 -10.08 -2.13 -14.05
C ALA A 93 -9.90 -2.65 -15.50
N GLU A 94 -8.71 -2.48 -16.08
CA GLU A 94 -8.33 -3.02 -17.39
C GLU A 94 -7.98 -4.53 -17.35
N GLY A 95 -8.06 -5.19 -16.18
CA GLY A 95 -7.84 -6.62 -15.97
C GLY A 95 -6.43 -7.00 -15.53
N GLY A 96 -5.58 -6.04 -15.19
CA GLY A 96 -4.27 -6.27 -14.57
C GLY A 96 -4.40 -6.61 -13.08
N ALA A 97 -3.33 -7.15 -12.50
CA ALA A 97 -3.21 -7.39 -11.06
C ALA A 97 -1.98 -6.66 -10.51
N ILE A 98 -2.11 -6.09 -9.31
CA ILE A 98 -1.02 -5.38 -8.65
C ILE A 98 -0.86 -5.92 -7.24
N LEU A 99 0.36 -6.33 -6.90
CA LEU A 99 0.80 -6.62 -5.55
C LEU A 99 1.82 -5.54 -5.16
N PHE A 100 1.52 -4.75 -4.15
CA PHE A 100 2.47 -3.76 -3.67
C PHE A 100 2.63 -3.80 -2.16
N SER A 101 3.85 -3.50 -1.69
CA SER A 101 4.11 -3.26 -0.27
C SER A 101 3.92 -1.77 0.04
N THR A 102 3.39 -1.45 1.21
CA THR A 102 3.36 -0.08 1.72
C THR A 102 3.22 -0.08 3.23
N HIS A 103 3.78 0.95 3.87
CA HIS A 103 3.51 1.29 5.27
C HIS A 103 2.52 2.46 5.40
N ILE A 104 1.98 2.95 4.27
CA ILE A 104 1.07 4.08 4.18
C ILE A 104 -0.36 3.53 4.04
N THR A 105 -1.09 3.47 5.14
CA THR A 105 -2.42 2.86 5.20
C THR A 105 -3.45 3.55 4.31
N GLU A 106 -3.33 4.86 4.12
CA GLU A 106 -4.19 5.65 3.22
C GLU A 106 -4.11 5.21 1.75
N ASP A 107 -2.99 4.60 1.32
CA ASP A 107 -2.88 4.03 -0.03
C ASP A 107 -3.76 2.79 -0.18
N LEU A 108 -3.79 1.96 0.88
CA LEU A 108 -4.64 0.77 0.92
C LEU A 108 -6.12 1.14 0.89
N ASP A 109 -6.52 2.20 1.61
CA ASP A 109 -7.90 2.70 1.60
C ASP A 109 -8.36 3.13 0.21
N LYS A 110 -7.43 3.63 -0.62
CA LYS A 110 -7.74 4.17 -1.95
C LYS A 110 -7.79 3.10 -3.05
N CYS A 111 -6.98 2.04 -2.96
CA CYS A 111 -6.81 1.15 -4.11
C CYS A 111 -6.67 -0.35 -3.77
N ALA A 112 -6.68 -0.76 -2.51
CA ALA A 112 -6.53 -2.17 -2.18
C ALA A 112 -7.87 -2.90 -2.09
N ASP A 113 -8.00 -4.02 -2.79
CA ASP A 113 -9.10 -4.96 -2.64
C ASP A 113 -8.86 -5.91 -1.45
N ASN A 114 -7.60 -6.33 -1.27
CA ASN A 114 -7.20 -7.27 -0.24
C ASN A 114 -5.95 -6.77 0.49
N ILE A 115 -5.86 -7.11 1.77
CA ILE A 115 -4.75 -6.76 2.65
C ILE A 115 -4.09 -8.04 3.15
N ALA A 116 -2.77 -8.10 2.98
CA ALA A 116 -1.89 -9.10 3.58
C ALA A 116 -1.01 -8.42 4.63
N TYR A 117 -1.30 -8.63 5.90
CA TYR A 117 -0.52 -8.07 7.00
C TYR A 117 0.62 -9.02 7.38
N ILE A 118 1.85 -8.55 7.21
CA ILE A 118 3.07 -9.30 7.52
C ILE A 118 3.72 -8.71 8.76
N ARG A 119 4.01 -9.56 9.75
CA ARG A 119 4.66 -9.19 10.99
C ARG A 119 5.74 -10.22 11.35
N SER A 120 6.93 -9.75 11.72
CA SER A 120 8.06 -10.61 12.10
C SER A 120 8.33 -11.74 11.08
N GLY A 121 8.21 -11.44 9.78
CA GLY A 121 8.45 -12.39 8.69
C GLY A 121 7.36 -13.45 8.50
N ARG A 122 6.18 -13.26 9.11
CA ARG A 122 5.03 -14.18 8.98
C ARG A 122 3.79 -13.43 8.50
N LEU A 123 2.97 -14.12 7.72
CA LEU A 123 1.65 -13.62 7.37
C LEU A 123 0.74 -13.71 8.60
N ALA A 124 0.45 -12.55 9.21
CA ALA A 124 -0.35 -12.45 10.43
C ALA A 124 -1.84 -12.40 10.13
N ALA A 125 -2.24 -11.78 9.00
CA ALA A 125 -3.62 -11.73 8.54
C ALA A 125 -3.68 -11.59 7.01
N PHE A 126 -4.77 -12.12 6.42
CA PHE A 126 -5.13 -11.91 5.02
C PHE A 126 -6.64 -11.85 4.90
N ALA A 127 -7.15 -10.76 4.36
CA ALA A 127 -8.59 -10.54 4.18
C ALA A 127 -8.85 -9.50 3.09
N SER A 128 -10.11 -9.36 2.65
CA SER A 128 -10.52 -8.16 1.93
C SER A 128 -10.29 -6.93 2.80
N ARG A 129 -10.11 -5.75 2.20
CA ARG A 129 -9.91 -4.51 2.94
C ARG A 129 -11.01 -4.29 3.99
N GLU A 130 -12.27 -4.37 3.55
CA GLU A 130 -13.43 -4.23 4.44
C GLU A 130 -13.46 -5.30 5.55
N GLY A 131 -13.18 -6.56 5.20
CA GLY A 131 -13.14 -7.65 6.17
C GLY A 131 -11.98 -7.54 7.14
N PHE A 132 -10.87 -6.91 6.74
CA PHE A 132 -9.74 -6.67 7.63
C PHE A 132 -10.12 -5.66 8.73
N GLU A 133 -10.69 -4.51 8.37
CA GLU A 133 -11.16 -3.50 9.34
C GLU A 133 -12.28 -4.04 10.23
N ASP A 134 -13.25 -4.74 9.64
CA ASP A 134 -14.40 -5.29 10.39
C ASP A 134 -14.01 -6.40 11.39
N SER A 135 -12.82 -6.98 11.23
CA SER A 135 -12.28 -8.00 12.16
C SER A 135 -11.87 -7.44 13.52
N TYR A 136 -11.78 -6.12 13.67
CA TYR A 136 -11.25 -5.47 14.88
C TYR A 136 -12.23 -4.47 15.46
N ARG A 137 -12.05 -4.20 16.78
CA ARG A 137 -12.73 -3.13 17.51
C ARG A 137 -11.71 -2.37 18.36
N LEU A 138 -11.95 -1.07 18.47
CA LEU A 138 -11.17 -0.18 19.34
C LEU A 138 -11.98 0.11 20.61
N VAL A 139 -11.37 -0.14 21.76
CA VAL A 139 -11.97 0.09 23.07
C VAL A 139 -11.30 1.28 23.74
N ALA A 140 -12.08 2.28 24.14
CA ALA A 140 -11.63 3.37 25.00
C ALA A 140 -11.51 2.86 26.44
N LEU A 141 -10.30 2.91 27.01
CA LEU A 141 -10.04 2.40 28.36
C LEU A 141 -10.41 3.45 29.43
N THR A 142 -11.21 3.05 30.39
CA THR A 142 -11.62 3.89 31.53
C THR A 142 -10.68 3.75 32.74
N GLY A 143 -9.88 2.68 32.78
CA GLY A 143 -8.98 2.33 33.87
C GLY A 143 -9.58 1.33 34.86
N ASP A 144 -10.85 0.95 34.65
CA ASP A 144 -11.57 0.00 35.53
C ASP A 144 -11.65 -1.41 34.89
N GLU A 145 -10.96 -1.65 33.75
CA GLU A 145 -10.98 -2.92 33.05
C GLU A 145 -10.41 -4.04 33.90
N SER A 146 -11.11 -5.16 33.91
CA SER A 146 -10.68 -6.38 34.60
C SER A 146 -9.47 -7.01 33.92
N VAL A 147 -8.68 -7.80 34.65
CA VAL A 147 -7.55 -8.57 34.07
C VAL A 147 -8.03 -9.49 32.94
N ALA A 148 -9.25 -10.05 33.04
CA ALA A 148 -9.85 -10.88 32.05
C ALA A 148 -10.10 -10.10 30.72
N GLN A 149 -10.64 -8.87 30.82
CA GLN A 149 -10.84 -8.01 29.65
C GLN A 149 -9.51 -7.60 28.99
N LEU A 150 -8.51 -7.25 29.80
CA LEU A 150 -7.17 -6.88 29.28
C LEU A 150 -6.45 -8.06 28.60
N ALA A 151 -6.80 -9.31 28.93
CA ALA A 151 -6.24 -10.50 28.31
C ALA A 151 -6.63 -10.64 26.81
N HIS A 152 -7.71 -9.98 26.35
CA HIS A 152 -8.15 -9.96 24.95
C HIS A 152 -7.45 -8.87 24.13
N SER A 153 -6.51 -8.13 24.72
CA SER A 153 -5.77 -7.06 24.05
C SER A 153 -4.87 -7.60 22.93
N LEU A 154 -5.01 -7.03 21.75
CA LEU A 154 -4.08 -7.17 20.63
C LEU A 154 -3.03 -6.04 20.59
N GLY A 155 -3.19 -5.03 21.45
CA GLY A 155 -2.27 -3.92 21.61
C GLY A 155 -2.94 -2.74 22.29
N ILE A 156 -2.17 -2.02 23.12
CA ILE A 156 -2.64 -0.86 23.87
C ILE A 156 -1.87 0.38 23.43
N SER A 157 -2.60 1.42 23.07
CA SER A 157 -2.05 2.74 22.77
C SER A 157 -2.35 3.71 23.91
N ARG A 158 -1.30 4.37 24.42
CA ARG A 158 -1.42 5.40 25.45
C ARG A 158 -1.44 6.77 24.79
N GLY A 159 -2.60 7.39 24.75
CA GLY A 159 -2.82 8.73 24.21
C GLY A 159 -2.80 9.81 25.28
N LYS A 160 -2.67 11.08 24.85
CA LYS A 160 -2.75 12.24 25.77
C LYS A 160 -4.16 12.46 26.35
N LYS A 161 -5.20 12.07 25.61
CA LYS A 161 -6.60 12.28 26.00
C LYS A 161 -7.20 10.99 26.58
N GLU A 162 -6.92 9.87 25.96
CA GLU A 162 -7.46 8.56 26.33
C GLU A 162 -6.48 7.46 25.98
N ASN A 163 -6.54 6.35 26.68
CA ASN A 163 -5.87 5.12 26.33
C ASN A 163 -6.84 4.25 25.53
N THR A 164 -6.34 3.58 24.51
CA THR A 164 -7.16 2.72 23.65
C THR A 164 -6.55 1.33 23.54
N MET A 165 -7.40 0.33 23.40
CA MET A 165 -7.04 -1.06 23.26
C MET A 165 -7.69 -1.63 22.00
N LEU A 166 -6.92 -2.36 21.20
CA LEU A 166 -7.45 -3.10 20.05
C LEU A 166 -7.83 -4.50 20.52
N ILE A 167 -9.00 -4.96 20.10
CA ILE A 167 -9.52 -6.30 20.35
C ILE A 167 -10.03 -6.94 19.04
N ARG A 168 -10.27 -8.25 19.06
CA ARG A 168 -11.05 -8.91 18.00
C ARG A 168 -12.51 -8.51 18.10
N ARG A 169 -13.21 -8.47 16.96
CA ARG A 169 -14.66 -8.21 16.92
C ARG A 169 -15.47 -9.20 17.78
N GLU A 170 -15.06 -10.45 17.84
CA GLU A 170 -15.72 -11.50 18.62
C GLU A 170 -15.75 -11.20 20.13
N ASP A 171 -14.82 -10.37 20.62
CA ASP A 171 -14.69 -9.97 22.02
C ASP A 171 -15.46 -8.68 22.34
N GLU A 172 -16.15 -8.07 21.36
CA GLU A 172 -16.86 -6.81 21.49
C GLU A 172 -17.86 -6.80 22.68
N SER A 173 -18.55 -7.93 22.87
CA SER A 173 -19.55 -8.08 23.94
C SER A 173 -19.00 -8.05 25.36
N LEU A 174 -17.67 -8.08 25.54
CA LEU A 174 -17.00 -7.98 26.84
C LEU A 174 -16.93 -6.54 27.39
N PHE A 175 -17.27 -5.56 26.54
CA PHE A 175 -17.15 -4.14 26.84
C PHE A 175 -18.49 -3.42 26.67
N ALA A 176 -18.64 -2.28 27.34
CA ALA A 176 -19.85 -1.47 27.21
C ALA A 176 -19.90 -0.87 25.77
N PRO A 177 -21.06 -0.85 25.12
CA PRO A 177 -21.18 -0.37 23.73
C PRO A 177 -20.65 1.05 23.51
N GLU A 178 -20.74 1.92 24.50
CA GLU A 178 -20.24 3.30 24.45
C GLU A 178 -18.71 3.40 24.47
N GLN A 179 -18.00 2.34 24.88
CA GLN A 179 -16.54 2.27 24.85
C GLN A 179 -15.99 1.73 23.52
N VAL A 180 -16.84 1.09 22.72
CA VAL A 180 -16.42 0.35 21.52
C VAL A 180 -16.68 1.18 20.26
N SER A 181 -15.70 1.21 19.37
CA SER A 181 -15.80 1.85 18.06
C SER A 181 -15.12 1.00 16.99
N VAL A 182 -15.45 1.26 15.72
CA VAL A 182 -14.77 0.66 14.57
C VAL A 182 -13.50 1.47 14.29
N PRO A 183 -12.32 0.86 14.35
CA PRO A 183 -11.06 1.54 14.03
C PRO A 183 -10.88 1.72 12.53
N ASP A 184 -10.15 2.76 12.12
CA ASP A 184 -9.57 2.83 10.79
C ASP A 184 -8.34 1.90 10.65
N LEU A 185 -7.93 1.65 9.42
CA LEU A 185 -6.81 0.75 9.12
C LEU A 185 -5.51 1.20 9.80
N GLY A 186 -5.22 2.51 9.81
CA GLY A 186 -4.04 3.08 10.47
C GLY A 186 -4.02 2.79 11.96
N THR A 187 -5.16 2.95 12.62
CA THR A 187 -5.34 2.63 14.04
C THR A 187 -5.11 1.14 14.32
N VAL A 188 -5.65 0.25 13.49
CA VAL A 188 -5.43 -1.20 13.60
C VAL A 188 -3.93 -1.51 13.54
N MET A 189 -3.23 -1.02 12.51
CA MET A 189 -1.81 -1.26 12.29
C MET A 189 -0.95 -0.78 13.48
N VAL A 190 -1.20 0.45 13.97
CA VAL A 190 -0.47 1.01 15.13
C VAL A 190 -0.64 0.17 16.38
N HIS A 191 -1.82 -0.39 16.64
CA HIS A 191 -2.05 -1.22 17.83
C HIS A 191 -1.42 -2.60 17.69
N LEU A 192 -1.54 -3.22 16.50
CA LEU A 192 -0.93 -4.52 16.23
C LEU A 192 0.59 -4.49 16.42
N GLU A 193 1.27 -3.39 16.05
CA GLU A 193 2.72 -3.24 16.26
C GLU A 193 3.10 -3.08 17.76
N LYS A 194 2.16 -2.67 18.62
CA LYS A 194 2.41 -2.47 20.06
C LYS A 194 2.23 -3.72 20.93
N GLU A 195 1.78 -4.82 20.36
CA GLU A 195 1.62 -6.09 21.09
C GLU A 195 2.96 -6.66 21.60
N ASP A 196 4.09 -6.37 20.95
CA ASP A 196 5.42 -6.91 21.30
C ASP A 196 6.08 -6.21 22.51
N VAL A 197 5.41 -5.27 23.18
CA VAL A 197 5.94 -4.60 24.37
C VAL A 197 5.46 -5.29 25.67
N LYS A 198 5.63 -6.63 25.71
CA LYS A 198 5.46 -7.41 26.94
C LYS A 198 6.81 -7.82 27.53
#